data_3d12993230243cdb12ac90addd64b4a1
#
_entry.id   3d12993230243cdb12ac90addd64b4a1
#
_cell.length_a   1.000
_cell.length_b   1.000
_cell.length_c   1.000
_cell.angle_alpha   90.00
_cell.angle_beta   90.00
_cell.angle_gamma   90.00
#
_symmetry.space_group_name_H-M   'P 1'
#
loop_
_entity.id
_entity.type
_entity.pdbx_description
1 polymer ?
#
loop_
_entity_poly.entity_id
_entity_poly.type
_entity_poly.pdbx_seq_one_letter_code
_entity_poly.pdbx_strand_id
1 'polypeptide(L)'
;MTEYRERGALDVVEQVKAVLDGRPVYITFDLDCLDTSVAPAVSNIEPGVKGFSIDEAIELMRAVRGMNIIGGDVVCLMPTKDSPNQITAMVAAAIMFEMISMIAELKVKNAIV
;
A
#
# COMPACT_ATOMS: atom_id res chain seq x y z
N MET A 1 4.77 -11.73 5.77
CA MET A 1 3.34 -12.13 5.74
C MET A 1 2.88 -12.82 7.03
N THR A 2 3.56 -13.87 7.47
CA THR A 2 3.16 -14.62 8.69
C THR A 2 3.09 -13.69 9.92
N GLU A 3 4.13 -12.94 10.18
CA GLU A 3 4.18 -12.01 11.31
C GLU A 3 3.07 -10.95 11.25
N TYR A 4 2.80 -10.40 10.05
CA TYR A 4 1.70 -9.47 9.85
C TYR A 4 0.35 -10.09 10.23
N ARG A 5 0.09 -11.33 9.80
CA ARG A 5 -1.19 -12.01 10.08
C ARG A 5 -1.35 -12.40 11.54
N GLU A 6 -0.26 -12.69 12.23
CA GLU A 6 -0.27 -13.01 13.66
C GLU A 6 -0.46 -11.76 14.53
N ARG A 7 0.17 -10.66 14.16
CA ARG A 7 0.23 -9.43 14.95
C ARG A 7 -0.77 -8.36 14.57
N GLY A 8 -1.20 -8.35 13.30
CA GLY A 8 -2.07 -7.31 12.75
C GLY A 8 -1.33 -6.06 12.29
N ALA A 9 -2.00 -5.27 11.44
CA ALA A 9 -1.42 -4.09 10.82
C ALA A 9 -0.99 -3.03 11.84
N LEU A 10 -1.80 -2.77 12.84
CA LEU A 10 -1.52 -1.72 13.83
C LEU A 10 -0.26 -2.01 14.63
N ASP A 11 -0.07 -3.25 15.09
CA ASP A 11 1.09 -3.61 15.89
C ASP A 11 2.38 -3.55 15.06
N VAL A 12 2.36 -4.04 13.82
CA VAL A 12 3.50 -3.95 12.91
C VAL A 12 3.85 -2.49 12.61
N VAL A 13 2.85 -1.67 12.32
CA VAL A 13 3.06 -0.25 11.99
C VAL A 13 3.58 0.55 13.19
N GLU A 14 3.17 0.24 14.41
CA GLU A 14 3.73 0.90 15.59
C GLU A 14 5.25 0.71 15.71
N GLN A 15 5.75 -0.47 15.36
CA GLN A 15 7.21 -0.68 15.29
C GLN A 15 7.86 0.16 14.20
N VAL A 16 7.23 0.24 13.03
CA VAL A 16 7.71 1.07 11.92
C VAL A 16 7.76 2.55 12.34
N LYS A 17 6.71 3.03 12.98
CA LYS A 17 6.66 4.41 13.49
C LYS A 17 7.78 4.70 14.49
N ALA A 18 8.05 3.78 15.39
CA ALA A 18 9.12 3.92 16.38
C ALA A 18 10.50 4.02 15.71
N VAL A 19 10.76 3.21 14.69
CA VAL A 19 12.01 3.23 13.93
C VAL A 19 12.17 4.53 13.14
N LEU A 20 11.10 5.00 12.51
CA LEU A 20 11.12 6.19 11.67
C LEU A 20 11.17 7.50 12.48
N ASP A 21 10.58 7.51 13.65
CA ASP A 21 10.67 8.62 14.62
C ASP A 21 10.41 10.00 13.97
N GLY A 22 9.30 10.15 13.29
CA GLY A 22 8.88 11.41 12.65
C GLY A 22 9.64 11.81 11.39
N ARG A 23 10.61 11.02 10.95
CA ARG A 23 11.38 11.31 9.73
C ARG A 23 10.49 11.31 8.49
N PRO A 24 10.87 12.05 7.43
CA PRO A 24 10.16 11.98 6.16
C PRO A 24 10.10 10.57 5.61
N VAL A 25 8.93 10.18 5.12
CA VAL A 25 8.65 8.84 4.60
C VAL A 25 8.20 8.93 3.15
N TYR A 26 8.83 8.16 2.29
CA TYR A 26 8.36 7.90 0.93
C TYR A 26 7.84 6.47 0.87
N ILE A 27 6.60 6.29 0.39
CA ILE A 27 5.99 4.97 0.28
C ILE A 27 6.13 4.47 -1.15
N THR A 28 6.78 3.33 -1.33
CA THR A 28 6.71 2.61 -2.60
C THR A 28 5.88 1.34 -2.39
N PHE A 29 4.85 1.18 -3.20
CA PHE A 29 3.96 0.03 -3.14
C PHE A 29 4.14 -0.82 -4.39
N ASP A 30 4.69 -2.01 -4.21
CA ASP A 30 4.86 -2.98 -5.29
C ASP A 30 3.63 -3.88 -5.38
N LEU A 31 2.96 -3.86 -6.53
CA LEU A 31 1.76 -4.68 -6.77
C LEU A 31 2.02 -6.18 -6.68
N ASP A 32 3.28 -6.61 -6.82
CA ASP A 32 3.67 -8.02 -6.68
C ASP A 32 3.44 -8.56 -5.25
N CYS A 33 3.31 -7.68 -4.25
CA CYS A 33 3.01 -8.10 -2.88
C CYS A 33 1.57 -8.59 -2.70
N LEU A 34 0.68 -8.25 -3.63
CA LEU A 34 -0.70 -8.69 -3.62
C LEU A 34 -0.82 -10.13 -4.12
N ASP A 35 -1.85 -10.81 -3.64
CA ASP A 35 -2.16 -12.15 -4.15
C ASP A 35 -2.43 -12.10 -5.65
N THR A 36 -1.96 -13.11 -6.38
CA THR A 36 -2.11 -13.22 -7.83
C THR A 36 -3.58 -13.17 -8.28
N SER A 37 -4.50 -13.65 -7.45
CA SER A 37 -5.94 -13.58 -7.71
C SER A 37 -6.51 -12.17 -7.66
N VAL A 38 -5.83 -11.27 -6.92
CA VAL A 38 -6.24 -9.87 -6.74
C VAL A 38 -5.62 -8.97 -7.81
N ALA A 39 -4.33 -9.18 -8.10
CA ALA A 39 -3.56 -8.35 -9.02
C ALA A 39 -2.78 -9.24 -10.00
N PRO A 40 -3.43 -9.78 -11.04
CA PRO A 40 -2.77 -10.70 -11.98
C PRO A 40 -1.84 -10.01 -12.98
N ALA A 41 -2.02 -8.72 -13.25
CA ALA A 41 -1.25 -8.01 -14.27
C ALA A 41 0.01 -7.34 -13.69
N VAL A 42 0.89 -8.16 -13.17
CA VAL A 42 2.18 -7.76 -12.58
C VAL A 42 3.35 -8.43 -13.30
N SER A 43 4.54 -7.90 -13.09
CA SER A 43 5.76 -8.36 -13.77
C SER A 43 6.09 -9.81 -13.41
N ASN A 44 6.02 -10.15 -12.14
CA ASN A 44 6.39 -11.46 -11.61
C ASN A 44 5.20 -12.08 -10.87
N ILE A 45 4.56 -13.03 -11.56
CA ILE A 45 3.47 -13.80 -10.95
C ILE A 45 4.07 -14.95 -10.14
N GLU A 46 3.69 -15.07 -8.88
CA GLU A 46 4.12 -16.15 -7.99
C GLU A 46 2.92 -16.96 -7.50
N PRO A 47 2.37 -17.85 -8.38
CA PRO A 47 1.23 -18.66 -8.00
C PRO A 47 1.62 -19.65 -6.90
N GLY A 48 0.71 -19.85 -5.95
CA GLY A 48 0.94 -20.72 -4.80
C GLY A 48 1.57 -20.01 -3.58
N VAL A 49 2.02 -18.77 -3.75
CA VAL A 49 2.44 -17.92 -2.64
C VAL A 49 1.29 -17.02 -2.24
N LYS A 50 0.84 -17.12 -1.01
CA LYS A 50 -0.27 -16.30 -0.52
C LYS A 50 0.18 -14.86 -0.29
N GLY A 51 -0.19 -13.96 -1.20
CA GLY A 51 0.04 -12.53 -1.08
C GLY A 51 -1.01 -11.82 -0.22
N PHE A 52 -0.91 -10.49 -0.11
CA PHE A 52 -1.91 -9.68 0.55
C PHE A 52 -3.22 -9.67 -0.24
N SER A 53 -4.34 -9.75 0.46
CA SER A 53 -5.63 -9.36 -0.13
C SER A 53 -5.67 -7.84 -0.28
N ILE A 54 -6.64 -7.33 -1.07
CA ILE A 54 -6.81 -5.88 -1.18
C ILE A 54 -7.21 -5.25 0.16
N ASP A 55 -8.02 -5.92 0.95
CA ASP A 55 -8.43 -5.45 2.25
C ASP A 55 -7.24 -5.34 3.22
N GLU A 56 -6.38 -6.35 3.26
CA GLU A 56 -5.15 -6.31 4.05
C GLU A 56 -4.23 -5.16 3.61
N ALA A 57 -4.08 -4.95 2.32
CA ALA A 57 -3.25 -3.88 1.77
C ALA A 57 -3.80 -2.49 2.14
N ILE A 58 -5.10 -2.27 2.00
CA ILE A 58 -5.75 -1.01 2.38
C ILE A 58 -5.66 -0.77 3.88
N GLU A 59 -5.88 -1.80 4.70
CA GLU A 59 -5.72 -1.72 6.15
C GLU A 59 -4.30 -1.27 6.53
N LEU A 60 -3.29 -1.88 5.92
CA LEU A 60 -1.89 -1.53 6.15
C LEU A 60 -1.59 -0.08 5.72
N MET A 61 -2.10 0.34 4.57
CA MET A 61 -1.97 1.72 4.10
C MET A 61 -2.61 2.70 5.08
N ARG A 62 -3.80 2.40 5.58
CA ARG A 62 -4.48 3.27 6.55
C ARG A 62 -3.80 3.28 7.91
N ALA A 63 -3.13 2.21 8.28
CA ALA A 63 -2.40 2.12 9.55
C ALA A 63 -1.19 3.08 9.61
N VAL A 64 -0.58 3.43 8.47
CA VAL A 64 0.52 4.40 8.41
C VAL A 64 0.07 5.86 8.35
N ARG A 65 -1.24 6.09 8.39
CA ARG A 65 -1.84 7.42 8.43
C ARG A 65 -1.30 8.25 9.59
N GLY A 66 -1.01 9.51 9.33
CA GLY A 66 -0.45 10.42 10.33
C GLY A 66 1.08 10.44 10.39
N MET A 67 1.77 9.51 9.72
CA MET A 67 3.21 9.59 9.55
C MET A 67 3.58 10.72 8.57
N ASN A 68 4.82 11.19 8.64
CA ASN A 68 5.32 12.27 7.79
C ASN A 68 5.55 11.78 6.35
N ILE A 69 4.46 11.46 5.64
CA ILE A 69 4.50 10.94 4.27
C ILE A 69 4.69 12.11 3.30
N ILE A 70 5.81 12.13 2.60
CA ILE A 70 6.19 13.19 1.66
C ILE A 70 5.92 12.84 0.20
N GLY A 71 5.69 11.59 -0.11
CA GLY A 71 5.41 11.11 -1.48
C GLY A 71 5.23 9.61 -1.52
N GLY A 72 4.91 9.12 -2.70
CA GLY A 72 4.79 7.68 -2.92
C GLY A 72 4.64 7.33 -4.38
N ASP A 73 4.74 6.05 -4.66
CA ASP A 73 4.46 5.46 -5.97
C ASP A 73 3.81 4.09 -5.84
N VAL A 74 3.22 3.64 -6.94
CA VAL A 74 2.73 2.27 -7.12
C VAL A 74 3.43 1.71 -8.36
N VAL A 75 4.09 0.58 -8.21
CA VAL A 75 4.97 0.02 -9.24
C VAL A 75 4.56 -1.40 -9.66
N CYS A 76 5.15 -1.85 -10.75
CA CYS A 76 5.01 -3.21 -11.31
C CYS A 76 3.67 -3.52 -11.98
N LEU A 77 2.89 -2.52 -12.36
CA LEU A 77 1.73 -2.73 -13.22
C LEU A 77 2.17 -3.07 -14.65
N MET A 78 1.62 -4.15 -15.20
CA MET A 78 1.76 -4.49 -16.62
C MET A 78 0.41 -4.41 -17.32
N PRO A 79 0.02 -3.27 -17.87
CA PRO A 79 -1.33 -3.05 -18.41
C PRO A 79 -1.71 -4.03 -19.52
N THR A 80 -0.75 -4.48 -20.31
CA THR A 80 -0.97 -5.43 -21.41
C THR A 80 -1.38 -6.83 -20.95
N LYS A 81 -1.14 -7.15 -19.68
CA LYS A 81 -1.52 -8.44 -19.07
C LYS A 81 -2.81 -8.36 -18.26
N ASP A 82 -3.41 -7.18 -18.18
CA ASP A 82 -4.60 -6.98 -17.34
C ASP A 82 -5.84 -7.62 -17.97
N SER A 83 -6.81 -7.91 -17.11
CA SER A 83 -8.11 -8.41 -17.53
C SER A 83 -8.89 -7.33 -18.33
N PRO A 84 -9.93 -7.73 -19.10
CA PRO A 84 -10.72 -6.76 -19.88
C PRO A 84 -11.31 -5.60 -19.05
N ASN A 85 -11.63 -5.84 -17.77
CA ASN A 85 -12.12 -4.81 -16.85
C ASN A 85 -11.00 -4.05 -16.13
N GLN A 86 -9.73 -4.35 -16.45
CA GLN A 86 -8.55 -3.67 -15.91
C GLN A 86 -8.49 -3.70 -14.37
N ILE A 87 -8.78 -4.83 -13.76
CA ILE A 87 -8.84 -4.96 -12.30
C ILE A 87 -7.53 -4.57 -11.62
N THR A 88 -6.38 -4.96 -12.17
CA THR A 88 -5.08 -4.63 -11.58
C THR A 88 -4.81 -3.13 -11.61
N ALA A 89 -5.14 -2.46 -12.72
CA ALA A 89 -5.04 -1.01 -12.83
C ALA A 89 -5.98 -0.31 -11.82
N MET A 90 -7.18 -0.83 -11.61
CA MET A 90 -8.11 -0.29 -10.62
C MET A 90 -7.60 -0.47 -9.19
N VAL A 91 -7.00 -1.60 -8.89
CA VAL A 91 -6.34 -1.84 -7.59
C VAL A 91 -5.19 -0.85 -7.38
N ALA A 92 -4.34 -0.65 -8.38
CA ALA A 92 -3.25 0.32 -8.33
C ALA A 92 -3.78 1.74 -8.05
N ALA A 93 -4.87 2.13 -8.72
CA ALA A 93 -5.52 3.42 -8.51
C ALA A 93 -6.09 3.56 -7.09
N ALA A 94 -6.66 2.51 -6.52
CA ALA A 94 -7.17 2.50 -5.16
C ALA A 94 -6.05 2.73 -4.13
N ILE A 95 -4.92 2.06 -4.29
CA ILE A 95 -3.74 2.25 -3.43
C ILE A 95 -3.19 3.68 -3.56
N MET A 96 -3.08 4.19 -4.78
CA MET A 96 -2.64 5.57 -5.02
C MET A 96 -3.59 6.59 -4.39
N PHE A 97 -4.89 6.34 -4.45
CA PHE A 97 -5.89 7.18 -3.80
C PHE A 97 -5.68 7.26 -2.28
N GLU A 98 -5.39 6.14 -1.63
CA GLU A 98 -5.07 6.12 -0.19
C GLU A 98 -3.82 6.95 0.11
N MET A 99 -2.76 6.85 -0.69
CA MET A 99 -1.54 7.65 -0.52
C MET A 99 -1.82 9.14 -0.64
N ILE A 100 -2.52 9.56 -1.69
CA ILE A 100 -2.86 10.96 -1.95
C ILE A 100 -3.71 11.51 -0.80
N SER A 101 -4.68 10.74 -0.34
CA SER A 101 -5.57 11.13 0.76
C SER A 101 -4.79 11.37 2.06
N MET A 102 -3.83 10.51 2.38
CA MET A 102 -3.01 10.65 3.58
C MET A 102 -2.11 11.88 3.52
N ILE A 103 -1.49 12.14 2.37
CA ILE A 103 -0.64 13.33 2.17
C ILE A 103 -1.48 14.61 2.25
N ALA A 104 -2.65 14.62 1.62
CA ALA A 104 -3.57 15.76 1.66
C ALA A 104 -4.05 16.05 3.08
N GLU A 105 -4.42 15.03 3.83
CA GLU A 105 -4.84 15.16 5.23
C GLU A 105 -3.73 15.77 6.09
N LEU A 106 -2.51 15.30 5.94
CA LEU A 106 -1.36 15.82 6.69
C LEU A 106 -1.10 17.30 6.38
N LYS A 107 -1.21 17.69 5.11
CA LYS A 107 -1.07 19.09 4.70
C LYS A 107 -2.16 19.97 5.27
N VAL A 108 -3.41 19.51 5.29
CA VAL A 108 -4.52 20.25 5.88
C VAL A 108 -4.30 20.45 7.38
N LYS A 109 -3.92 19.42 8.09
CA LYS A 109 -3.60 19.52 9.54
C LYS A 109 -2.50 20.53 9.81
N ASN A 110 -1.43 20.51 9.03
CA ASN A 110 -0.30 21.42 9.19
C ASN A 110 -0.66 22.87 8.83
N ALA A 111 -1.62 23.09 7.93
CA ALA A 111 -2.08 24.43 7.53
C ALA A 111 -2.99 25.08 8.58
N ILE A 112 -3.67 24.29 9.42
CA ILE A 112 -4.60 24.79 10.45
C ILE A 112 -3.84 25.27 11.70
N VAL A 113 -2.63 24.80 11.88
CA VAL A 113 -1.73 25.23 12.99
C VAL A 113 -0.97 26.54 12.67
#